data_d49fc7e6cb9b9d1aee15c4c14ccaf240
#
_entry.id   d49fc7e6cb9b9d1aee15c4c14ccaf240
#
_cell.length_a   1.000
_cell.length_b   1.000
_cell.length_c   1.000
_cell.angle_alpha   90.00
_cell.angle_beta   90.00
_cell.angle_gamma   90.00
#
_symmetry.space_group_name_H-M   'P 1'
#
loop_
_entity.id
_entity.type
_entity.pdbx_description
1 polymer ?
#
loop_
_entity_poly.entity_id
_entity_poly.type
_entity_poly.pdbx_seq_one_letter_code
_entity_poly.pdbx_strand_id
1 'polypeptide(L)'
;MTDPQVALLMLGVLLFAILLGFPICFTLVAMGVAFGFYAYYQPGQAVLDNNIFDLLVNQTYSVMINDVLVAVPLFLFMGYIVERANIVDRLFFSLNIAARVVPASMAVAALVTCALFATAVGIIGAVVTLMGLLAFPALLKAGYDRKFSAGVICAGGCLGILIPPSIMLIVYAATTAISVVQAYAAALFPGMMLAGLYMIYVVGRAFLNPGLAPKPPKEQTEIPLMELLWMMFTSFLPLALLIMAVLGAILFGLASPTEAAALGASGGLVLAASYRFGTIFDGKVTPDWVTSYRHSEGSWWGAIGVGGSVAFVLYIAYFALRLVGDPTFGLPIGELPGGPGLSVIIALAAAVGFRFFGGSLRILARLQPKTTAGRALMHSIGLGAIGGLGLGAVYLIAAYLLDLGGRLGETQITTYALDIGFYVGMLAAVGVRGLERETVKQSVYLTVRTSAMVCWLFVGSWTFSSVFSYLGGHEVIKEFVTGLDLSFGGLMNPSVTFLILAQLIIFLLGWPLEWSEIIIIFVPIFLPLLEPFGIDPLFFGILVALNLQTSFMTPPMAMAAYYLKGVAPPHVQLMEIFKGCFPFLVVVLIAMVILYNFPGIALWLPEQIYKVR
;
A
#
# COMPACT_ATOMS: atom_id res chain seq x y z
N MET A 1 -23.74 -40.91 -1.48
CA MET A 1 -24.04 -39.47 -1.41
C MET A 1 -24.16 -38.99 -2.84
N THR A 2 -25.10 -38.07 -3.10
CA THR A 2 -25.14 -37.39 -4.41
C THR A 2 -24.03 -36.33 -4.46
N ASP A 3 -23.57 -35.93 -5.65
CA ASP A 3 -22.50 -34.95 -5.80
C ASP A 3 -22.78 -33.62 -5.05
N PRO A 4 -24.01 -33.07 -5.04
CA PRO A 4 -24.35 -31.91 -4.25
C PRO A 4 -24.21 -32.10 -2.72
N GLN A 5 -24.51 -33.29 -2.19
CA GLN A 5 -24.30 -33.59 -0.76
C GLN A 5 -22.79 -33.65 -0.43
N VAL A 6 -21.97 -34.12 -1.37
CA VAL A 6 -20.51 -34.13 -1.22
C VAL A 6 -19.97 -32.70 -1.23
N ALA A 7 -20.50 -31.81 -2.07
CA ALA A 7 -20.13 -30.39 -2.07
C ALA A 7 -20.43 -29.72 -0.70
N LEU A 8 -21.62 -29.95 -0.14
CA LEU A 8 -21.95 -29.42 1.18
C LEU A 8 -21.07 -29.99 2.29
N LEU A 9 -20.73 -31.30 2.22
CA LEU A 9 -19.78 -31.93 3.13
C LEU A 9 -18.40 -31.28 3.00
N MET A 10 -17.92 -31.03 1.79
CA MET A 10 -16.66 -30.34 1.52
C MET A 10 -16.61 -28.97 2.21
N LEU A 11 -17.66 -28.18 2.09
CA LEU A 11 -17.78 -26.87 2.76
C LEU A 11 -17.81 -27.02 4.29
N GLY A 12 -18.56 -27.98 4.81
CA GLY A 12 -18.64 -28.26 6.25
C GLY A 12 -17.31 -28.69 6.85
N VAL A 13 -16.58 -29.59 6.16
CA VAL A 13 -15.23 -30.04 6.58
C VAL A 13 -14.24 -28.88 6.53
N LEU A 14 -14.31 -28.01 5.51
CA LEU A 14 -13.49 -26.82 5.44
C LEU A 14 -13.70 -25.92 6.67
N LEU A 15 -14.95 -25.59 6.97
CA LEU A 15 -15.27 -24.74 8.14
C LEU A 15 -14.78 -25.37 9.45
N PHE A 16 -14.96 -26.68 9.59
CA PHE A 16 -14.47 -27.42 10.75
C PHE A 16 -12.94 -27.39 10.86
N ALA A 17 -12.22 -27.60 9.76
CA ALA A 17 -10.75 -27.54 9.72
C ALA A 17 -10.22 -26.14 10.06
N ILE A 18 -10.90 -25.09 9.60
CA ILE A 18 -10.58 -23.71 9.95
C ILE A 18 -10.73 -23.48 11.47
N LEU A 19 -11.82 -23.95 12.07
CA LEU A 19 -12.04 -23.81 13.51
C LEU A 19 -11.02 -24.59 14.36
N LEU A 20 -10.41 -25.63 13.82
CA LEU A 20 -9.29 -26.34 14.44
C LEU A 20 -7.95 -25.57 14.36
N GLY A 21 -7.90 -24.47 13.60
CA GLY A 21 -6.71 -23.61 13.47
C GLY A 21 -5.68 -24.10 12.45
N PHE A 22 -6.05 -24.94 11.50
CA PHE A 22 -5.15 -25.30 10.41
C PHE A 22 -4.88 -24.12 9.48
N PRO A 23 -3.66 -23.97 8.92
CA PRO A 23 -3.34 -22.92 7.96
C PRO A 23 -4.24 -23.02 6.72
N ILE A 24 -5.04 -21.98 6.48
CA ILE A 24 -6.17 -22.00 5.53
C ILE A 24 -5.73 -22.27 4.10
N CYS A 25 -4.63 -21.68 3.63
CA CYS A 25 -4.14 -21.90 2.27
C CYS A 25 -3.87 -23.39 1.98
N PHE A 26 -3.24 -24.10 2.91
CA PHE A 26 -2.97 -25.54 2.77
C PHE A 26 -4.23 -26.38 2.96
N THR A 27 -5.12 -25.95 3.84
CA THR A 27 -6.43 -26.61 4.03
C THR A 27 -7.26 -26.57 2.76
N LEU A 28 -7.31 -25.41 2.07
CA LEU A 28 -8.02 -25.25 0.80
C LEU A 28 -7.43 -26.15 -0.30
N VAL A 29 -6.10 -26.17 -0.43
CA VAL A 29 -5.44 -27.06 -1.39
C VAL A 29 -5.74 -28.52 -1.06
N ALA A 30 -5.62 -28.92 0.22
CA ALA A 30 -5.89 -30.28 0.65
C ALA A 30 -7.36 -30.69 0.40
N MET A 31 -8.32 -29.82 0.73
CA MET A 31 -9.74 -30.06 0.45
C MET A 31 -10.02 -30.11 -1.06
N GLY A 32 -9.47 -29.16 -1.82
CA GLY A 32 -9.60 -29.14 -3.28
C GLY A 32 -9.08 -30.43 -3.91
N VAL A 33 -7.88 -30.88 -3.50
CA VAL A 33 -7.30 -32.12 -4.03
C VAL A 33 -8.06 -33.36 -3.56
N ALA A 34 -8.41 -33.46 -2.27
CA ALA A 34 -9.09 -34.67 -1.74
C ALA A 34 -10.49 -34.87 -2.35
N PHE A 35 -11.31 -33.80 -2.33
CA PHE A 35 -12.67 -33.87 -2.91
C PHE A 35 -12.64 -33.86 -4.44
N GLY A 36 -11.65 -33.18 -5.05
CA GLY A 36 -11.44 -33.20 -6.49
C GLY A 36 -11.01 -34.59 -6.99
N PHE A 37 -10.17 -35.29 -6.23
CA PHE A 37 -9.82 -36.66 -6.56
C PHE A 37 -11.05 -37.58 -6.56
N TYR A 38 -11.97 -37.40 -5.62
CA TYR A 38 -13.25 -38.09 -5.60
C TYR A 38 -14.13 -37.69 -6.80
N ALA A 39 -14.24 -36.39 -7.08
CA ALA A 39 -15.09 -35.85 -8.12
C ALA A 39 -14.70 -36.26 -9.55
N TYR A 40 -13.39 -36.37 -9.81
CA TYR A 40 -12.84 -36.77 -11.12
C TYR A 40 -12.40 -38.24 -11.17
N TYR A 41 -12.79 -39.06 -10.19
CA TYR A 41 -12.40 -40.47 -10.15
C TYR A 41 -13.02 -41.28 -11.30
N GLN A 42 -12.18 -42.00 -12.05
CA GLN A 42 -12.61 -42.95 -13.09
C GLN A 42 -12.05 -44.33 -12.78
N PRO A 43 -12.89 -45.39 -12.79
CA PRO A 43 -12.42 -46.75 -12.55
C PRO A 43 -11.38 -47.21 -13.57
N GLY A 44 -10.23 -47.72 -13.08
CA GLY A 44 -9.14 -48.19 -13.93
C GLY A 44 -8.10 -47.13 -14.31
N GLN A 45 -8.29 -45.86 -13.91
CA GLN A 45 -7.31 -44.80 -14.12
C GLN A 45 -6.18 -44.87 -13.08
N ALA A 46 -4.92 -44.60 -13.48
CA ALA A 46 -3.83 -44.44 -12.52
C ALA A 46 -4.05 -43.22 -11.63
N VAL A 47 -3.55 -43.25 -10.40
CA VAL A 47 -3.78 -42.17 -9.41
C VAL A 47 -3.32 -40.82 -9.93
N LEU A 48 -2.19 -40.76 -10.63
CA LEU A 48 -1.60 -39.54 -11.16
C LEU A 48 -2.29 -39.00 -12.44
N ASP A 49 -3.12 -39.81 -13.10
CA ASP A 49 -3.86 -39.42 -14.30
C ASP A 49 -5.20 -38.77 -13.94
N ASN A 50 -5.49 -38.59 -12.66
CA ASN A 50 -6.72 -37.92 -12.24
C ASN A 50 -6.68 -36.42 -12.59
N ASN A 51 -7.73 -35.94 -13.25
CA ASN A 51 -7.84 -34.55 -13.74
C ASN A 51 -7.68 -33.47 -12.67
N ILE A 52 -7.75 -33.81 -11.38
CA ILE A 52 -7.49 -32.88 -10.29
C ILE A 52 -6.07 -32.33 -10.30
N PHE A 53 -5.08 -33.13 -10.72
CA PHE A 53 -3.70 -32.68 -10.78
C PHE A 53 -3.50 -31.66 -11.92
N ASP A 54 -4.12 -31.89 -13.07
CA ASP A 54 -4.13 -30.92 -14.17
C ASP A 54 -4.84 -29.63 -13.76
N LEU A 55 -5.98 -29.73 -13.06
CA LEU A 55 -6.69 -28.57 -12.53
C LEU A 55 -5.80 -27.77 -11.57
N LEU A 56 -5.12 -28.42 -10.62
CA LEU A 56 -4.22 -27.78 -9.66
C LEU A 56 -3.07 -27.04 -10.37
N VAL A 57 -2.47 -27.66 -11.39
CA VAL A 57 -1.40 -27.06 -12.20
C VAL A 57 -1.95 -25.82 -12.93
N ASN A 58 -3.10 -25.94 -13.59
CA ASN A 58 -3.72 -24.83 -14.32
C ASN A 58 -4.10 -23.68 -13.39
N GLN A 59 -4.67 -23.95 -12.21
CA GLN A 59 -5.00 -22.91 -11.23
C GLN A 59 -3.73 -22.22 -10.69
N THR A 60 -2.67 -23.00 -10.42
CA THR A 60 -1.38 -22.43 -9.99
C THR A 60 -0.81 -21.52 -11.08
N TYR A 61 -0.81 -21.96 -12.33
CA TYR A 61 -0.34 -21.17 -13.47
C TYR A 61 -1.16 -19.89 -13.63
N SER A 62 -2.50 -19.98 -13.53
CA SER A 62 -3.41 -18.83 -13.64
C SER A 62 -3.12 -17.77 -12.57
N VAL A 63 -2.78 -18.17 -11.34
CA VAL A 63 -2.38 -17.25 -10.28
C VAL A 63 -1.04 -16.58 -10.62
N MET A 64 -0.08 -17.34 -11.16
CA MET A 64 1.28 -16.82 -11.48
C MET A 64 1.27 -15.80 -12.63
N ILE A 65 0.36 -15.92 -13.60
CA ILE A 65 0.28 -15.01 -14.75
C ILE A 65 -0.77 -13.89 -14.55
N ASN A 66 -1.40 -13.81 -13.39
CA ASN A 66 -2.43 -12.80 -13.13
C ASN A 66 -1.81 -11.43 -12.87
N ASP A 67 -1.92 -10.53 -13.85
CA ASP A 67 -1.36 -9.18 -13.81
C ASP A 67 -1.90 -8.34 -12.63
N VAL A 68 -3.15 -8.56 -12.23
CA VAL A 68 -3.77 -7.85 -11.10
C VAL A 68 -3.08 -8.21 -9.79
N LEU A 69 -2.70 -9.48 -9.62
CA LEU A 69 -2.05 -9.95 -8.40
C LEU A 69 -0.60 -9.45 -8.28
N VAL A 70 0.06 -9.07 -9.39
CA VAL A 70 1.40 -8.45 -9.36
C VAL A 70 1.38 -7.08 -8.66
N ALA A 71 0.25 -6.37 -8.68
CA ALA A 71 0.11 -5.11 -7.95
C ALA A 71 0.20 -5.29 -6.42
N VAL A 72 -0.22 -6.46 -5.88
CA VAL A 72 -0.24 -6.72 -4.43
C VAL A 72 1.15 -6.59 -3.79
N PRO A 73 2.21 -7.29 -4.25
CA PRO A 73 3.54 -7.14 -3.67
C PRO A 73 4.10 -5.72 -3.79
N LEU A 74 3.79 -5.01 -4.87
CA LEU A 74 4.27 -3.64 -5.07
C LEU A 74 3.60 -2.65 -4.09
N PHE A 75 2.29 -2.75 -3.86
CA PHE A 75 1.60 -1.94 -2.86
C PHE A 75 2.03 -2.30 -1.43
N LEU A 76 2.22 -3.59 -1.13
CA LEU A 76 2.77 -4.03 0.16
C LEU A 76 4.16 -3.44 0.41
N PHE A 77 5.03 -3.48 -0.59
CA PHE A 77 6.37 -2.91 -0.49
C PHE A 77 6.32 -1.40 -0.29
N MET A 78 5.49 -0.67 -1.06
CA MET A 78 5.25 0.76 -0.85
C MET A 78 4.84 1.03 0.59
N GLY A 79 3.87 0.28 1.10
CA GLY A 79 3.36 0.43 2.47
C GLY A 79 4.45 0.25 3.52
N TYR A 80 5.22 -0.84 3.45
CA TYR A 80 6.29 -1.12 4.41
C TYR A 80 7.44 -0.12 4.35
N ILE A 81 7.79 0.41 3.18
CA ILE A 81 8.81 1.46 3.05
C ILE A 81 8.32 2.77 3.66
N VAL A 82 7.09 3.19 3.36
CA VAL A 82 6.49 4.43 3.88
C VAL A 82 6.30 4.35 5.40
N GLU A 83 5.91 3.19 5.94
CA GLU A 83 5.81 2.94 7.39
C GLU A 83 7.12 3.23 8.11
N ARG A 84 8.25 2.78 7.54
CA ARG A 84 9.58 2.89 8.18
C ARG A 84 10.29 4.21 7.92
N ALA A 85 9.70 5.09 7.12
CA ALA A 85 10.31 6.38 6.75
C ALA A 85 10.14 7.49 7.79
N ASN A 86 9.57 7.22 8.98
CA ASN A 86 9.28 8.19 10.04
C ASN A 86 8.46 9.41 9.60
N ILE A 87 7.63 9.25 8.57
CA ILE A 87 6.80 10.30 8.01
C ILE A 87 5.65 10.64 8.96
N VAL A 88 5.14 9.62 9.64
CA VAL A 88 3.92 9.68 10.46
C VAL A 88 4.07 10.56 11.67
N ASP A 89 5.25 10.56 12.31
CA ASP A 89 5.54 11.41 13.48
C ASP A 89 5.34 12.89 13.17
N ARG A 90 5.93 13.33 12.06
CA ARG A 90 5.83 14.73 11.61
C ARG A 90 4.41 15.09 11.18
N LEU A 91 3.73 14.15 10.50
CA LEU A 91 2.35 14.32 10.06
C LEU A 91 1.40 14.48 11.25
N PHE A 92 1.48 13.55 12.22
CA PHE A 92 0.66 13.61 13.44
C PHE A 92 0.88 14.90 14.22
N PHE A 93 2.14 15.30 14.41
CA PHE A 93 2.49 16.51 15.15
C PHE A 93 1.96 17.77 14.45
N SER A 94 2.15 17.90 13.13
CA SER A 94 1.67 19.06 12.35
C SER A 94 0.14 19.15 12.34
N LEU A 95 -0.55 18.01 12.16
CA LEU A 95 -2.01 17.96 12.19
C LEU A 95 -2.59 18.23 13.59
N ASN A 96 -1.91 17.80 14.66
CA ASN A 96 -2.33 18.11 16.03
C ASN A 96 -2.33 19.62 16.29
N ILE A 97 -1.30 20.32 15.85
CA ILE A 97 -1.22 21.77 15.98
C ILE A 97 -2.26 22.47 15.08
N ALA A 98 -2.44 21.99 13.85
CA ALA A 98 -3.43 22.54 12.92
C ALA A 98 -4.87 22.40 13.45
N ALA A 99 -5.19 21.26 14.05
CA ALA A 99 -6.50 20.97 14.60
C ALA A 99 -6.80 21.65 15.95
N ARG A 100 -5.88 22.44 16.50
CA ARG A 100 -5.96 23.03 17.87
C ARG A 100 -7.27 23.75 18.23
N VAL A 101 -7.98 24.25 17.21
CA VAL A 101 -9.26 24.96 17.39
C VAL A 101 -10.42 23.97 17.56
N VAL A 102 -10.29 22.75 17.05
CA VAL A 102 -11.34 21.73 17.06
C VAL A 102 -11.39 21.02 18.42
N PRO A 103 -12.60 20.73 18.97
CA PRO A 103 -12.72 19.83 20.12
C PRO A 103 -12.06 18.48 19.83
N ALA A 104 -11.38 17.91 20.82
CA ALA A 104 -10.59 16.67 20.67
C ALA A 104 -9.52 16.76 19.57
N SER A 105 -8.85 17.91 19.42
CA SER A 105 -7.85 18.18 18.38
C SER A 105 -6.86 17.05 18.15
N MET A 106 -6.34 16.46 19.23
CA MET A 106 -5.37 15.36 19.19
C MET A 106 -5.98 14.06 18.65
N ALA A 107 -7.23 13.76 19.00
CA ALA A 107 -7.95 12.59 18.49
C ALA A 107 -8.33 12.78 17.01
N VAL A 108 -8.74 13.99 16.61
CA VAL A 108 -8.98 14.35 15.20
C VAL A 108 -7.70 14.24 14.39
N ALA A 109 -6.59 14.78 14.88
CA ALA A 109 -5.28 14.64 14.24
C ALA A 109 -4.86 13.18 14.10
N ALA A 110 -5.04 12.37 15.15
CA ALA A 110 -4.76 10.94 15.11
C ALA A 110 -5.61 10.23 14.05
N LEU A 111 -6.91 10.51 13.98
CA LEU A 111 -7.82 9.91 13.02
C LEU A 111 -7.46 10.28 11.57
N VAL A 112 -7.19 11.56 11.30
CA VAL A 112 -6.77 12.03 9.97
C VAL A 112 -5.42 11.44 9.58
N THR A 113 -4.45 11.41 10.53
CA THR A 113 -3.15 10.75 10.29
C THR A 113 -3.34 9.26 9.99
N CYS A 114 -4.17 8.56 10.77
CA CYS A 114 -4.50 7.15 10.50
C CYS A 114 -5.10 6.98 9.10
N ALA A 115 -6.08 7.79 8.71
CA ALA A 115 -6.74 7.68 7.42
C ALA A 115 -5.75 7.86 6.25
N LEU A 116 -4.93 8.90 6.30
CA LEU A 116 -3.92 9.18 5.27
C LEU A 116 -2.82 8.11 5.21
N PHE A 117 -2.31 7.74 6.39
CA PHE A 117 -1.25 6.75 6.47
C PHE A 117 -1.76 5.35 6.11
N ALA A 118 -2.96 5.01 6.57
CA ALA A 118 -3.63 3.75 6.25
C ALA A 118 -3.87 3.60 4.74
N THR A 119 -4.24 4.70 4.05
CA THR A 119 -4.38 4.75 2.59
C THR A 119 -3.05 4.45 1.89
N ALA A 120 -1.94 5.01 2.38
CA ALA A 120 -0.62 4.78 1.79
C ALA A 120 -0.09 3.36 2.05
N VAL A 121 -0.41 2.76 3.19
CA VAL A 121 0.15 1.46 3.63
C VAL A 121 -0.75 0.28 3.26
N GLY A 122 -2.07 0.45 3.35
CA GLY A 122 -3.04 -0.61 3.08
C GLY A 122 -3.03 -1.78 4.07
N ILE A 123 -2.32 -1.66 5.21
CA ILE A 123 -2.13 -2.72 6.21
C ILE A 123 -2.53 -2.22 7.59
N ILE A 124 -3.60 -2.79 8.16
CA ILE A 124 -4.16 -2.36 9.46
C ILE A 124 -3.14 -2.48 10.59
N GLY A 125 -2.44 -3.62 10.66
CA GLY A 125 -1.49 -3.91 11.73
C GLY A 125 -0.37 -2.87 11.82
N ALA A 126 0.19 -2.46 10.68
CA ALA A 126 1.22 -1.42 10.60
C ALA A 126 0.72 -0.08 11.13
N VAL A 127 -0.45 0.36 10.67
CA VAL A 127 -1.04 1.64 11.06
C VAL A 127 -1.38 1.68 12.55
N VAL A 128 -2.08 0.65 13.05
CA VAL A 128 -2.51 0.59 14.46
C VAL A 128 -1.30 0.48 15.39
N THR A 129 -0.29 -0.32 15.02
CA THR A 129 0.94 -0.46 15.82
C THR A 129 1.69 0.86 15.89
N LEU A 130 1.92 1.52 14.74
CA LEU A 130 2.67 2.76 14.70
C LEU A 130 1.94 3.89 15.43
N MET A 131 0.65 4.07 15.17
CA MET A 131 -0.15 5.09 15.86
C MET A 131 -0.39 4.74 17.34
N GLY A 132 -0.39 3.45 17.66
CA GLY A 132 -0.39 2.95 19.05
C GLY A 132 0.87 3.30 19.81
N LEU A 133 2.03 3.36 19.14
CA LEU A 133 3.31 3.80 19.73
C LEU A 133 3.43 5.32 19.82
N LEU A 134 2.88 6.06 18.86
CA LEU A 134 3.05 7.51 18.73
C LEU A 134 1.89 8.29 19.34
N ALA A 135 0.69 8.10 18.80
CA ALA A 135 -0.46 8.92 19.16
C ALA A 135 -1.11 8.46 20.47
N PHE A 136 -1.19 7.16 20.72
CA PHE A 136 -1.89 6.65 21.91
C PHE A 136 -1.26 7.12 23.23
N PRO A 137 0.07 7.02 23.46
CA PRO A 137 0.69 7.56 24.66
C PRO A 137 0.56 9.08 24.75
N ALA A 138 0.58 9.79 23.62
CA ALA A 138 0.40 11.25 23.58
C ALA A 138 -1.02 11.64 24.04
N LEU A 139 -2.06 10.94 23.55
CA LEU A 139 -3.44 11.12 23.98
C LEU A 139 -3.60 10.86 25.48
N LEU A 140 -3.02 9.77 25.99
CA LEU A 140 -3.09 9.44 27.43
C LEU A 140 -2.39 10.49 28.30
N LYS A 141 -1.21 10.99 27.88
CA LYS A 141 -0.48 12.06 28.58
C LYS A 141 -1.27 13.39 28.57
N ALA A 142 -2.04 13.66 27.53
CA ALA A 142 -2.91 14.81 27.43
C ALA A 142 -4.21 14.67 28.26
N GLY A 143 -4.38 13.52 28.96
CA GLY A 143 -5.54 13.28 29.82
C GLY A 143 -6.77 12.75 29.10
N TYR A 144 -6.66 12.29 27.87
CA TYR A 144 -7.78 11.67 27.14
C TYR A 144 -8.20 10.34 27.78
N ASP A 145 -9.50 10.04 27.71
CA ASP A 145 -10.02 8.74 28.15
C ASP A 145 -9.39 7.59 27.37
N ARG A 146 -9.02 6.51 28.07
CA ARG A 146 -8.32 5.35 27.50
C ARG A 146 -9.14 4.64 26.44
N LYS A 147 -10.45 4.43 26.71
CA LYS A 147 -11.37 3.74 25.81
C LYS A 147 -11.58 4.56 24.54
N PHE A 148 -11.82 5.87 24.72
CA PHE A 148 -11.99 6.79 23.61
C PHE A 148 -10.74 6.84 22.70
N SER A 149 -9.55 6.99 23.29
CA SER A 149 -8.29 7.01 22.56
C SER A 149 -8.01 5.70 21.81
N ALA A 150 -8.27 4.56 22.47
CA ALA A 150 -8.10 3.25 21.85
C ALA A 150 -9.04 3.06 20.64
N GLY A 151 -10.31 3.44 20.79
CA GLY A 151 -11.27 3.38 19.70
C GLY A 151 -10.88 4.23 18.49
N VAL A 152 -10.37 5.46 18.71
CA VAL A 152 -9.88 6.35 17.65
C VAL A 152 -8.75 5.71 16.86
N ILE A 153 -7.76 5.12 17.54
CA ILE A 153 -6.60 4.48 16.87
C ILE A 153 -7.02 3.24 16.10
N CYS A 154 -7.81 2.36 16.73
CA CYS A 154 -8.27 1.11 16.09
C CYS A 154 -9.16 1.40 14.87
N ALA A 155 -10.16 2.26 15.01
CA ALA A 155 -11.08 2.61 13.92
C ALA A 155 -10.37 3.37 12.79
N GLY A 156 -9.50 4.33 13.15
CA GLY A 156 -8.68 5.04 12.16
C GLY A 156 -7.77 4.13 11.35
N GLY A 157 -7.13 3.15 12.02
CA GLY A 157 -6.26 2.18 11.36
C GLY A 157 -7.00 1.24 10.40
N CYS A 158 -8.26 0.93 10.69
CA CYS A 158 -9.08 0.09 9.81
C CYS A 158 -9.47 0.78 8.49
N LEU A 159 -9.47 2.12 8.40
CA LEU A 159 -9.84 2.84 7.17
C LEU A 159 -8.99 2.47 5.95
N GLY A 160 -7.75 2.02 6.14
CA GLY A 160 -6.83 1.73 5.04
C GLY A 160 -7.20 0.56 4.15
N ILE A 161 -8.10 -0.30 4.57
CA ILE A 161 -8.61 -1.36 3.70
C ILE A 161 -9.75 -0.89 2.80
N LEU A 162 -10.39 0.23 3.12
CA LEU A 162 -11.52 0.76 2.35
C LEU A 162 -11.10 1.92 1.44
N ILE A 163 -10.24 2.84 1.93
CA ILE A 163 -9.84 4.02 1.16
C ILE A 163 -8.74 3.62 0.15
N PRO A 164 -8.94 3.85 -1.16
CA PRO A 164 -7.94 3.51 -2.19
C PRO A 164 -6.65 4.37 -2.07
N PRO A 165 -5.48 3.79 -2.46
CA PRO A 165 -5.27 2.44 -2.96
C PRO A 165 -5.31 1.37 -1.86
N SER A 166 -6.07 0.30 -2.06
CA SER A 166 -6.33 -0.75 -1.06
C SER A 166 -6.04 -2.13 -1.64
N ILE A 167 -5.26 -2.93 -0.91
CA ILE A 167 -4.93 -4.31 -1.30
C ILE A 167 -6.20 -5.18 -1.28
N MET A 168 -7.10 -4.93 -0.34
CA MET A 168 -8.35 -5.68 -0.24
C MET A 168 -9.20 -5.53 -1.51
N LEU A 169 -9.29 -4.32 -2.06
CA LEU A 169 -10.06 -4.07 -3.29
C LEU A 169 -9.40 -4.72 -4.52
N ILE A 170 -8.07 -4.83 -4.56
CA ILE A 170 -7.36 -5.59 -5.60
C ILE A 170 -7.72 -7.07 -5.51
N VAL A 171 -7.66 -7.64 -4.30
CA VAL A 171 -8.02 -9.04 -4.06
C VAL A 171 -9.48 -9.31 -4.42
N TYR A 172 -10.39 -8.40 -4.04
CA TYR A 172 -11.80 -8.48 -4.42
C TYR A 172 -11.98 -8.46 -5.95
N ALA A 173 -11.34 -7.52 -6.62
CA ALA A 173 -11.40 -7.39 -8.08
C ALA A 173 -10.83 -8.62 -8.80
N ALA A 174 -9.70 -9.16 -8.32
CA ALA A 174 -9.11 -10.39 -8.85
C ALA A 174 -10.02 -11.63 -8.67
N THR A 175 -10.77 -11.67 -7.55
CA THR A 175 -11.69 -12.78 -7.24
C THR A 175 -12.98 -12.71 -8.05
N THR A 176 -13.47 -11.49 -8.33
CA THR A 176 -14.80 -11.26 -8.95
C THR A 176 -14.73 -10.92 -10.44
N ALA A 177 -13.51 -10.86 -11.01
CA ALA A 177 -13.26 -10.41 -12.39
C ALA A 177 -13.77 -9.00 -12.70
N ILE A 178 -13.93 -8.15 -11.66
CA ILE A 178 -14.27 -6.73 -11.78
C ILE A 178 -13.00 -5.92 -12.01
N SER A 179 -13.10 -4.79 -12.70
CA SER A 179 -11.96 -3.87 -12.85
C SER A 179 -11.53 -3.29 -11.50
N VAL A 180 -10.22 -3.39 -11.18
CA VAL A 180 -9.62 -2.75 -9.99
C VAL A 180 -9.89 -1.25 -9.99
N VAL A 181 -9.87 -0.63 -11.17
CA VAL A 181 -10.09 0.81 -11.37
C VAL A 181 -11.50 1.20 -10.95
N GLN A 182 -12.51 0.40 -11.36
CA GLN A 182 -13.90 0.58 -10.94
C GLN A 182 -14.07 0.35 -9.43
N ALA A 183 -13.41 -0.67 -8.87
CA ALA A 183 -13.45 -0.94 -7.43
C ALA A 183 -12.87 0.22 -6.61
N TYR A 184 -11.77 0.82 -7.08
CA TYR A 184 -11.17 2.00 -6.44
C TYR A 184 -12.07 3.23 -6.55
N ALA A 185 -12.63 3.49 -7.73
CA ALA A 185 -13.56 4.60 -7.91
C ALA A 185 -14.79 4.45 -7.00
N ALA A 186 -15.33 3.24 -6.89
CA ALA A 186 -16.50 2.93 -6.06
C ALA A 186 -16.21 3.07 -4.55
N ALA A 187 -15.01 2.76 -4.10
CA ALA A 187 -14.63 2.80 -2.69
C ALA A 187 -14.27 4.19 -2.16
N LEU A 188 -13.90 5.12 -3.04
CA LEU A 188 -13.37 6.43 -2.66
C LEU A 188 -14.34 7.22 -1.78
N PHE A 189 -15.57 7.45 -2.25
CA PHE A 189 -16.55 8.22 -1.49
C PHE A 189 -17.07 7.48 -0.25
N PRO A 190 -17.39 6.17 -0.27
CA PRO A 190 -17.72 5.42 0.94
C PRO A 190 -16.62 5.44 1.99
N GLY A 191 -15.35 5.36 1.59
CA GLY A 191 -14.20 5.48 2.49
C GLY A 191 -14.11 6.86 3.13
N MET A 192 -14.24 7.93 2.33
CA MET A 192 -14.28 9.31 2.84
C MET A 192 -15.50 9.55 3.74
N MET A 193 -16.66 8.99 3.39
CA MET A 193 -17.88 9.05 4.21
C MET A 193 -17.66 8.43 5.57
N LEU A 194 -17.08 7.22 5.63
CA LEU A 194 -16.81 6.55 6.90
C LEU A 194 -15.81 7.35 7.76
N ALA A 195 -14.73 7.86 7.16
CA ALA A 195 -13.77 8.73 7.85
C ALA A 195 -14.44 10.00 8.39
N GLY A 196 -15.33 10.62 7.61
CA GLY A 196 -16.13 11.77 8.02
C GLY A 196 -17.07 11.45 9.18
N LEU A 197 -17.76 10.31 9.13
CA LEU A 197 -18.64 9.86 10.22
C LEU A 197 -17.86 9.58 11.51
N TYR A 198 -16.68 8.97 11.42
CA TYR A 198 -15.79 8.81 12.56
C TYR A 198 -15.37 10.17 13.16
N MET A 199 -15.07 11.13 12.30
CA MET A 199 -14.70 12.49 12.73
C MET A 199 -15.86 13.20 13.40
N ILE A 200 -17.07 13.11 12.84
CA ILE A 200 -18.31 13.63 13.44
C ILE A 200 -18.56 13.00 14.81
N TYR A 201 -18.40 11.69 14.93
CA TYR A 201 -18.54 10.99 16.21
C TYR A 201 -17.51 11.49 17.25
N VAL A 202 -16.23 11.57 16.88
CA VAL A 202 -15.13 12.01 17.76
C VAL A 202 -15.36 13.44 18.27
N VAL A 203 -15.66 14.36 17.37
CA VAL A 203 -15.91 15.78 17.70
C VAL A 203 -17.20 15.92 18.50
N GLY A 204 -18.28 15.28 18.07
CA GLY A 204 -19.57 15.32 18.75
C GLY A 204 -19.50 14.75 20.19
N ARG A 205 -18.78 13.63 20.36
CA ARG A 205 -18.60 13.00 21.68
C ARG A 205 -17.78 13.89 22.63
N ALA A 206 -16.74 14.54 22.11
CA ALA A 206 -15.93 15.47 22.88
C ALA A 206 -16.69 16.78 23.20
N PHE A 207 -17.57 17.21 22.31
CA PHE A 207 -18.43 18.37 22.56
C PHE A 207 -19.45 18.11 23.66
N LEU A 208 -20.08 16.92 23.63
CA LEU A 208 -21.06 16.49 24.65
C LEU A 208 -20.41 16.19 26.00
N ASN A 209 -19.18 15.71 26.01
CA ASN A 209 -18.45 15.38 27.24
C ASN A 209 -16.99 15.83 27.14
N PRO A 210 -16.69 17.11 27.45
CA PRO A 210 -15.33 17.68 27.34
C PRO A 210 -14.30 16.98 28.24
N GLY A 211 -14.73 16.26 29.29
CA GLY A 211 -13.83 15.51 30.16
C GLY A 211 -13.17 14.30 29.49
N LEU A 212 -13.73 13.81 28.35
CA LEU A 212 -13.14 12.69 27.60
C LEU A 212 -11.91 13.11 26.79
N ALA A 213 -11.84 14.37 26.37
CA ALA A 213 -10.82 14.90 25.47
C ALA A 213 -10.46 16.34 25.87
N PRO A 214 -9.68 16.54 26.93
CA PRO A 214 -9.29 17.87 27.39
C PRO A 214 -8.47 18.61 26.33
N LYS A 215 -8.61 19.93 26.28
CA LYS A 215 -7.84 20.75 25.35
C LYS A 215 -6.35 20.76 25.75
N PRO A 216 -5.43 20.69 24.78
CA PRO A 216 -4.00 20.79 25.07
C PRO A 216 -3.66 22.17 25.68
N PRO A 217 -2.58 22.26 26.52
CA PRO A 217 -2.12 23.52 27.09
C PRO A 217 -1.76 24.54 26.00
N LYS A 218 -2.09 25.80 26.20
CA LYS A 218 -1.86 26.88 25.22
C LYS A 218 -0.38 27.07 24.85
N GLU A 219 0.52 26.86 25.78
CA GLU A 219 1.98 27.01 25.60
C GLU A 219 2.58 26.07 24.54
N GLN A 220 1.94 24.93 24.25
CA GLN A 220 2.40 23.98 23.24
C GLN A 220 1.84 24.27 21.84
N THR A 221 0.93 25.24 21.70
CA THR A 221 0.18 25.49 20.47
C THR A 221 0.43 26.85 19.84
N GLU A 222 1.23 27.73 20.45
CA GLU A 222 1.53 29.06 19.92
C GLU A 222 2.69 29.01 18.90
N ILE A 223 2.37 28.56 17.69
CA ILE A 223 3.28 28.61 16.55
C ILE A 223 2.76 29.65 15.55
N PRO A 224 3.64 30.49 14.95
CA PRO A 224 3.25 31.43 13.89
C PRO A 224 2.56 30.70 12.73
N LEU A 225 1.51 31.28 12.16
CA LEU A 225 0.72 30.67 11.09
C LEU A 225 1.60 30.23 9.90
N MET A 226 2.59 31.04 9.53
CA MET A 226 3.49 30.74 8.40
C MET A 226 4.36 29.50 8.68
N GLU A 227 4.82 29.35 9.91
CA GLU A 227 5.60 28.19 10.33
C GLU A 227 4.72 26.93 10.37
N LEU A 228 3.49 27.05 10.85
CA LEU A 228 2.50 25.97 10.82
C LEU A 228 2.18 25.53 9.38
N LEU A 229 1.92 26.48 8.48
CA LEU A 229 1.65 26.20 7.06
C LEU A 229 2.85 25.51 6.40
N TRP A 230 4.07 25.97 6.68
CA TRP A 230 5.29 25.36 6.18
C TRP A 230 5.49 23.94 6.71
N MET A 231 5.23 23.72 8.00
CA MET A 231 5.29 22.42 8.63
C MET A 231 4.25 21.45 8.02
N MET A 232 3.02 21.92 7.84
CA MET A 232 1.98 21.14 7.16
C MET A 232 2.38 20.81 5.72
N PHE A 233 2.86 21.81 4.97
CA PHE A 233 3.29 21.62 3.59
C PHE A 233 4.38 20.56 3.49
N THR A 234 5.40 20.61 4.33
CA THR A 234 6.53 19.66 4.28
C THR A 234 6.19 18.27 4.84
N SER A 235 5.21 18.15 5.74
CA SER A 235 4.84 16.87 6.36
C SER A 235 3.69 16.17 5.63
N PHE A 236 2.67 16.93 5.19
CA PHE A 236 1.45 16.39 4.58
C PHE A 236 1.59 16.22 3.06
N LEU A 237 2.10 17.25 2.37
CA LEU A 237 2.08 17.31 0.92
C LEU A 237 2.84 16.16 0.24
N PRO A 238 4.05 15.73 0.70
CA PRO A 238 4.77 14.68 0.00
C PRO A 238 4.02 13.33 0.01
N LEU A 239 3.40 12.98 1.13
CA LEU A 239 2.59 11.76 1.25
C LEU A 239 1.30 11.88 0.45
N ALA A 240 0.61 13.03 0.54
CA ALA A 240 -0.61 13.28 -0.22
C ALA A 240 -0.35 13.26 -1.73
N LEU A 241 0.76 13.85 -2.21
CA LEU A 241 1.16 13.80 -3.61
C LEU A 241 1.46 12.36 -4.07
N LEU A 242 2.11 11.55 -3.24
CA LEU A 242 2.35 10.14 -3.57
C LEU A 242 1.04 9.39 -3.76
N ILE A 243 0.10 9.54 -2.80
CA ILE A 243 -1.22 8.90 -2.87
C ILE A 243 -2.00 9.41 -4.08
N MET A 244 -2.03 10.72 -4.31
CA MET A 244 -2.74 11.33 -5.42
C MET A 244 -2.14 10.94 -6.78
N ALA A 245 -0.81 10.82 -6.88
CA ALA A 245 -0.14 10.38 -8.10
C ALA A 245 -0.53 8.94 -8.44
N VAL A 246 -0.49 8.03 -7.45
CA VAL A 246 -0.86 6.61 -7.63
C VAL A 246 -2.34 6.47 -7.97
N LEU A 247 -3.20 7.05 -7.13
CA LEU A 247 -4.66 6.96 -7.31
C LEU A 247 -5.11 7.67 -8.59
N GLY A 248 -4.58 8.87 -8.84
CA GLY A 248 -4.88 9.63 -10.05
C GLY A 248 -4.43 8.91 -11.32
N ALA A 249 -3.23 8.32 -11.33
CA ALA A 249 -2.75 7.52 -12.47
C ALA A 249 -3.71 6.37 -12.80
N ILE A 250 -4.26 5.70 -11.78
CA ILE A 250 -5.24 4.62 -11.95
C ILE A 250 -6.59 5.17 -12.42
N LEU A 251 -7.16 6.15 -11.71
CA LEU A 251 -8.52 6.65 -11.97
C LEU A 251 -8.65 7.35 -13.33
N PHE A 252 -7.60 8.05 -13.77
CA PHE A 252 -7.60 8.70 -15.10
C PHE A 252 -7.13 7.78 -16.23
N GLY A 253 -6.86 6.49 -15.94
CA GLY A 253 -6.43 5.52 -16.94
C GLY A 253 -5.04 5.77 -17.53
N LEU A 254 -4.19 6.54 -16.82
CA LEU A 254 -2.81 6.85 -17.24
C LEU A 254 -1.87 5.68 -17.01
N ALA A 255 -2.19 4.81 -16.06
CA ALA A 255 -1.40 3.62 -15.72
C ALA A 255 -2.33 2.49 -15.28
N SER A 256 -1.91 1.25 -15.57
CA SER A 256 -2.52 0.05 -14.99
C SER A 256 -2.32 0.03 -13.46
N PRO A 257 -3.11 -0.74 -12.70
CA PRO A 257 -2.91 -0.88 -11.25
C PRO A 257 -1.50 -1.33 -10.88
N THR A 258 -0.88 -2.19 -11.68
CA THR A 258 0.48 -2.70 -11.48
C THR A 258 1.55 -1.63 -11.72
N GLU A 259 1.42 -0.86 -12.79
CA GLU A 259 2.32 0.27 -13.10
C GLU A 259 2.20 1.37 -12.03
N ALA A 260 0.99 1.70 -11.62
CA ALA A 260 0.75 2.66 -10.56
C ALA A 260 1.31 2.18 -9.20
N ALA A 261 1.23 0.88 -8.90
CA ALA A 261 1.84 0.28 -7.73
C ALA A 261 3.38 0.37 -7.77
N ALA A 262 3.98 0.16 -8.95
CA ALA A 262 5.42 0.34 -9.16
C ALA A 262 5.83 1.82 -8.99
N LEU A 263 5.02 2.76 -9.51
CA LEU A 263 5.21 4.20 -9.28
C LEU A 263 5.15 4.52 -7.78
N GLY A 264 4.16 3.97 -7.08
CA GLY A 264 4.01 4.13 -5.63
C GLY A 264 5.20 3.56 -4.84
N ALA A 265 5.67 2.37 -5.19
CA ALA A 265 6.82 1.71 -4.57
C ALA A 265 8.11 2.54 -4.75
N SER A 266 8.37 3.01 -5.97
CA SER A 266 9.52 3.87 -6.27
C SER A 266 9.41 5.24 -5.59
N GLY A 267 8.23 5.87 -5.61
CA GLY A 267 7.95 7.11 -4.91
C GLY A 267 8.12 6.97 -3.39
N GLY A 268 7.71 5.85 -2.80
CA GLY A 268 7.92 5.51 -1.39
C GLY A 268 9.41 5.43 -1.04
N LEU A 269 10.23 4.81 -1.88
CA LEU A 269 11.69 4.78 -1.71
C LEU A 269 12.31 6.18 -1.75
N VAL A 270 11.91 7.00 -2.72
CA VAL A 270 12.37 8.40 -2.84
C VAL A 270 11.98 9.20 -1.62
N LEU A 271 10.76 9.02 -1.15
CA LEU A 271 10.24 9.71 0.02
C LEU A 271 11.01 9.30 1.29
N ALA A 272 11.22 7.99 1.50
CA ALA A 272 12.00 7.46 2.62
C ALA A 272 13.44 7.99 2.62
N ALA A 273 14.11 7.99 1.47
CA ALA A 273 15.45 8.54 1.32
C ALA A 273 15.50 10.04 1.62
N SER A 274 14.52 10.81 1.13
CA SER A 274 14.42 12.26 1.35
C SER A 274 14.29 12.62 2.83
N TYR A 275 13.42 11.93 3.56
CA TYR A 275 13.25 12.15 5.00
C TYR A 275 14.50 11.77 5.80
N ARG A 276 15.17 10.67 5.42
CA ARG A 276 16.41 10.27 6.05
C ARG A 276 17.53 11.27 5.81
N PHE A 277 17.69 11.77 4.58
CA PHE A 277 18.65 12.84 4.31
C PHE A 277 18.35 14.09 5.14
N GLY A 278 17.08 14.46 5.33
CA GLY A 278 16.71 15.54 6.23
C GLY A 278 17.24 15.33 7.64
N THR A 279 17.08 14.13 8.23
CA THR A 279 17.59 13.82 9.58
C THR A 279 19.11 13.79 9.65
N ILE A 280 19.80 13.38 8.59
CA ILE A 280 21.26 13.37 8.49
C ILE A 280 21.80 14.80 8.37
N PHE A 281 21.19 15.65 7.55
CA PHE A 281 21.61 17.04 7.37
C PHE A 281 21.32 17.90 8.59
N ASP A 282 20.25 17.61 9.33
CA ASP A 282 19.95 18.22 10.64
C ASP A 282 20.93 17.78 11.77
N GLY A 283 21.84 16.84 11.47
CA GLY A 283 22.81 16.32 12.44
C GLY A 283 22.22 15.39 13.52
N LYS A 284 20.95 14.98 13.36
CA LYS A 284 20.26 14.07 14.30
C LYS A 284 20.77 12.63 14.20
N VAL A 285 21.27 12.25 13.02
CA VAL A 285 21.85 10.93 12.74
C VAL A 285 23.15 11.12 11.96
N THR A 286 24.22 10.47 12.37
CA THR A 286 25.52 10.47 11.68
C THR A 286 25.85 9.05 11.22
N PRO A 287 25.51 8.66 9.98
CA PRO A 287 25.82 7.34 9.45
C PRO A 287 27.33 7.10 9.30
N ASP A 288 27.76 5.84 9.31
CA ASP A 288 29.17 5.45 9.19
C ASP A 288 29.85 6.00 7.92
N TRP A 289 29.11 6.15 6.82
CA TRP A 289 29.66 6.71 5.59
C TRP A 289 30.01 8.20 5.71
N VAL A 290 29.34 8.95 6.59
CA VAL A 290 29.66 10.36 6.90
C VAL A 290 30.92 10.43 7.78
N THR A 291 31.00 9.56 8.77
CA THR A 291 32.21 9.48 9.66
C THR A 291 33.43 8.99 8.90
N SER A 292 33.26 7.97 8.02
CA SER A 292 34.34 7.47 7.15
C SER A 292 34.87 8.53 6.21
N TYR A 293 33.98 9.35 5.61
CA TYR A 293 34.39 10.46 4.74
C TYR A 293 35.24 11.48 5.50
N ARG A 294 34.88 11.83 6.72
CA ARG A 294 35.62 12.79 7.56
C ARG A 294 37.09 12.37 7.80
N HIS A 295 37.39 11.06 7.83
CA HIS A 295 38.73 10.53 7.94
C HIS A 295 39.50 10.45 6.62
N SER A 296 38.82 10.59 5.46
CA SER A 296 39.36 10.44 4.12
C SER A 296 39.43 11.77 3.32
N GLU A 297 39.34 12.92 3.99
CA GLU A 297 39.44 14.24 3.34
C GLU A 297 40.85 14.49 2.80
N GLY A 298 41.17 13.89 1.64
CA GLY A 298 42.37 14.14 0.87
C GLY A 298 42.04 14.82 -0.46
N SER A 299 43.07 15.31 -1.16
CA SER A 299 42.89 16.08 -2.40
C SER A 299 42.11 15.35 -3.52
N TRP A 300 42.29 14.03 -3.67
CA TRP A 300 41.54 13.22 -4.64
C TRP A 300 40.09 13.01 -4.22
N TRP A 301 39.84 12.84 -2.95
CA TRP A 301 38.50 12.70 -2.41
C TRP A 301 37.66 13.99 -2.57
N GLY A 302 38.31 15.15 -2.39
CA GLY A 302 37.71 16.44 -2.68
C GLY A 302 37.38 16.61 -4.16
N ALA A 303 38.25 16.17 -5.07
CA ALA A 303 38.03 16.22 -6.51
C ALA A 303 36.82 15.35 -6.94
N ILE A 304 36.71 14.13 -6.42
CA ILE A 304 35.56 13.25 -6.65
C ILE A 304 34.25 13.90 -6.14
N GLY A 305 34.30 14.55 -4.98
CA GLY A 305 33.15 15.28 -4.43
C GLY A 305 32.69 16.45 -5.31
N VAL A 306 33.65 17.21 -5.89
CA VAL A 306 33.33 18.28 -6.86
C VAL A 306 32.74 17.71 -8.15
N GLY A 307 33.34 16.65 -8.69
CA GLY A 307 32.79 15.94 -9.85
C GLY A 307 31.38 15.44 -9.62
N GLY A 308 31.11 14.83 -8.45
CA GLY A 308 29.79 14.39 -8.04
C GLY A 308 28.78 15.54 -7.93
N SER A 309 29.19 16.71 -7.39
CA SER A 309 28.32 17.89 -7.30
C SER A 309 27.95 18.41 -8.69
N VAL A 310 28.92 18.50 -9.60
CA VAL A 310 28.70 18.93 -10.98
C VAL A 310 27.80 17.93 -11.71
N ALA A 311 28.05 16.64 -11.58
CA ALA A 311 27.22 15.58 -12.15
C ALA A 311 25.77 15.68 -11.69
N PHE A 312 25.56 15.87 -10.40
CA PHE A 312 24.21 15.98 -9.82
C PHE A 312 23.46 17.21 -10.32
N VAL A 313 24.11 18.37 -10.39
CA VAL A 313 23.52 19.61 -10.93
C VAL A 313 23.16 19.44 -12.41
N LEU A 314 24.08 18.87 -13.20
CA LEU A 314 23.83 18.61 -14.61
C LEU A 314 22.69 17.61 -14.85
N TYR A 315 22.60 16.58 -13.99
CA TYR A 315 21.49 15.62 -14.06
C TYR A 315 20.14 16.29 -13.82
N ILE A 316 20.03 17.09 -12.73
CA ILE A 316 18.79 17.82 -12.43
C ILE A 316 18.45 18.80 -13.56
N ALA A 317 19.44 19.55 -14.06
CA ALA A 317 19.23 20.47 -15.18
C ALA A 317 18.77 19.75 -16.45
N TYR A 318 19.41 18.65 -16.82
CA TYR A 318 19.04 17.83 -17.96
C TYR A 318 17.61 17.29 -17.84
N PHE A 319 17.26 16.74 -16.65
CA PHE A 319 15.92 16.21 -16.40
C PHE A 319 14.84 17.31 -16.42
N ALA A 320 15.14 18.46 -15.81
CA ALA A 320 14.22 19.62 -15.81
C ALA A 320 14.01 20.16 -17.24
N LEU A 321 15.07 20.28 -18.03
CA LEU A 321 14.99 20.74 -19.42
C LEU A 321 14.22 19.75 -20.28
N ARG A 322 14.36 18.45 -20.05
CA ARG A 322 13.62 17.43 -20.78
C ARG A 322 12.12 17.44 -20.43
N LEU A 323 11.78 17.65 -19.17
CA LEU A 323 10.39 17.83 -18.72
C LEU A 323 9.72 19.06 -19.37
N VAL A 324 10.45 20.16 -19.50
CA VAL A 324 9.96 21.40 -20.13
C VAL A 324 9.90 21.27 -21.66
N GLY A 325 10.79 20.47 -22.25
CA GLY A 325 10.90 20.26 -23.70
C GLY A 325 10.02 19.15 -24.28
N ASP A 326 9.24 18.47 -23.45
CA ASP A 326 8.28 17.46 -23.92
C ASP A 326 7.17 18.13 -24.74
N PRO A 327 6.86 17.63 -25.96
CA PRO A 327 5.81 18.20 -26.82
C PRO A 327 4.43 18.27 -26.16
N THR A 328 4.17 17.50 -25.10
CA THR A 328 2.97 17.61 -24.27
C THR A 328 2.92 18.93 -23.50
N PHE A 329 4.05 19.60 -23.23
CA PHE A 329 4.13 20.91 -22.57
C PHE A 329 4.30 22.09 -23.53
N GLY A 330 4.33 21.86 -24.86
CA GLY A 330 4.21 22.90 -25.89
C GLY A 330 5.45 23.76 -26.15
N LEU A 331 6.62 23.40 -25.63
CA LEU A 331 7.89 24.08 -25.94
C LEU A 331 8.76 23.17 -26.82
N PRO A 332 8.97 23.49 -28.12
CA PRO A 332 9.85 22.73 -28.99
C PRO A 332 11.32 23.04 -28.62
N ILE A 333 11.82 22.43 -27.58
CA ILE A 333 13.28 22.41 -27.37
C ILE A 333 13.78 21.21 -28.16
N GLY A 334 14.35 21.49 -29.34
CA GLY A 334 15.00 20.48 -30.17
C GLY A 334 16.05 19.71 -29.39
N GLU A 335 16.52 18.60 -29.94
CA GLU A 335 17.56 17.76 -29.36
C GLU A 335 18.66 18.61 -28.73
N LEU A 336 18.83 18.53 -27.41
CA LEU A 336 19.86 19.28 -26.70
C LEU A 336 21.22 18.90 -27.29
N PRO A 337 22.01 19.87 -27.83
CA PRO A 337 23.27 19.56 -28.44
C PRO A 337 24.22 18.92 -27.43
N GLY A 338 24.70 17.72 -27.75
CA GLY A 338 25.68 16.99 -26.94
C GLY A 338 25.13 15.90 -26.01
N GLY A 339 23.81 15.80 -25.82
CA GLY A 339 23.19 14.71 -25.03
C GLY A 339 23.79 14.48 -23.63
N PRO A 340 23.50 13.32 -23.02
CA PRO A 340 24.07 12.94 -21.74
C PRO A 340 25.60 12.83 -21.73
N GLY A 341 26.24 12.44 -22.82
CA GLY A 341 27.69 12.29 -22.93
C GLY A 341 28.47 13.58 -22.63
N LEU A 342 27.92 14.73 -23.02
CA LEU A 342 28.56 16.02 -22.71
C LEU A 342 28.58 16.30 -21.19
N SER A 343 27.51 15.94 -20.48
CA SER A 343 27.43 16.12 -19.02
C SER A 343 28.44 15.24 -18.27
N VAL A 344 28.71 14.03 -18.76
CA VAL A 344 29.74 13.13 -18.22
C VAL A 344 31.11 13.75 -18.41
N ILE A 345 31.42 14.26 -19.62
CA ILE A 345 32.71 14.89 -19.92
C ILE A 345 32.91 16.13 -19.03
N ILE A 346 31.90 16.98 -18.87
CA ILE A 346 31.99 18.18 -18.03
C ILE A 346 32.21 17.80 -16.54
N ALA A 347 31.52 16.78 -16.04
CA ALA A 347 31.67 16.32 -14.65
C ALA A 347 33.10 15.76 -14.39
N LEU A 348 33.63 14.97 -15.33
CA LEU A 348 35.01 14.46 -15.26
C LEU A 348 36.05 15.59 -15.37
N ALA A 349 35.86 16.51 -16.31
CA ALA A 349 36.72 17.67 -16.47
C ALA A 349 36.73 18.56 -15.22
N ALA A 350 35.57 18.74 -14.57
CA ALA A 350 35.44 19.47 -13.30
C ALA A 350 36.21 18.77 -12.15
N ALA A 351 36.13 17.44 -12.05
CA ALA A 351 36.86 16.67 -11.04
C ALA A 351 38.38 16.76 -11.24
N VAL A 352 38.84 16.57 -12.47
CA VAL A 352 40.27 16.66 -12.86
C VAL A 352 40.77 18.09 -12.69
N GLY A 353 40.02 19.08 -13.18
CA GLY A 353 40.36 20.49 -13.05
C GLY A 353 40.51 20.91 -11.60
N PHE A 354 39.59 20.51 -10.74
CA PHE A 354 39.69 20.79 -9.30
C PHE A 354 40.92 20.13 -8.66
N ARG A 355 41.30 18.92 -9.11
CA ARG A 355 42.51 18.23 -8.60
C ARG A 355 43.81 18.96 -8.94
N PHE A 356 43.93 19.45 -10.18
CA PHE A 356 45.18 20.07 -10.66
C PHE A 356 45.25 21.56 -10.37
N PHE A 357 44.15 22.27 -10.44
CA PHE A 357 44.11 23.74 -10.25
C PHE A 357 43.63 24.17 -8.88
N GLY A 358 43.25 23.24 -8.01
CA GLY A 358 43.01 23.40 -6.56
C GLY A 358 42.20 24.66 -6.21
N GLY A 359 42.79 25.48 -5.33
CA GLY A 359 42.16 26.71 -4.82
C GLY A 359 41.92 27.83 -5.85
N SER A 360 42.43 27.71 -7.09
CA SER A 360 42.21 28.70 -8.17
C SER A 360 40.78 28.61 -8.75
N LEU A 361 40.12 27.47 -8.62
CA LEU A 361 38.74 27.25 -9.07
C LEU A 361 37.75 27.44 -7.91
N ARG A 362 37.77 28.61 -7.26
CA ARG A 362 36.85 28.99 -6.18
C ARG A 362 35.35 28.84 -6.55
N ILE A 363 35.02 28.92 -7.85
CA ILE A 363 33.66 28.76 -8.34
C ILE A 363 33.19 27.30 -8.12
N LEU A 364 34.02 26.31 -8.46
CA LEU A 364 33.68 24.89 -8.29
C LEU A 364 33.62 24.49 -6.81
N ALA A 365 34.47 25.11 -5.96
CA ALA A 365 34.40 24.90 -4.51
C ALA A 365 33.08 25.44 -3.90
N ARG A 366 32.44 26.44 -4.52
CA ARG A 366 31.13 26.96 -4.09
C ARG A 366 29.97 26.02 -4.39
N LEU A 367 30.14 25.09 -5.33
CA LEU A 367 29.15 24.05 -5.63
C LEU A 367 29.13 22.94 -4.58
N GLN A 368 30.15 22.85 -3.73
CA GLN A 368 30.17 21.86 -2.67
C GLN A 368 29.25 22.28 -1.51
N PRO A 369 28.47 21.33 -0.96
CA PRO A 369 27.69 21.58 0.24
C PRO A 369 28.55 22.02 1.42
N LYS A 370 28.04 22.94 2.23
CA LYS A 370 28.74 23.46 3.42
C LYS A 370 28.87 22.42 4.53
N THR A 371 27.94 21.46 4.60
CA THR A 371 27.91 20.41 5.63
C THR A 371 28.81 19.23 5.27
N THR A 372 29.42 18.59 6.26
CA THR A 372 30.24 17.37 6.07
C THR A 372 29.41 16.23 5.45
N ALA A 373 28.17 16.09 5.90
CA ALA A 373 27.24 15.10 5.35
C ALA A 373 26.94 15.35 3.86
N GLY A 374 26.73 16.61 3.47
CA GLY A 374 26.53 16.98 2.06
C GLY A 374 27.75 16.67 1.20
N ARG A 375 28.96 17.00 1.67
CA ARG A 375 30.21 16.67 0.96
C ARG A 375 30.44 15.16 0.82
N ALA A 376 30.16 14.40 1.87
CA ALA A 376 30.23 12.93 1.84
C ALA A 376 29.20 12.31 0.87
N LEU A 377 28.01 12.88 0.77
CA LEU A 377 26.99 12.46 -0.20
C LEU A 377 27.45 12.74 -1.63
N MET A 378 27.93 13.95 -1.92
CA MET A 378 28.45 14.30 -3.25
C MET A 378 29.65 13.46 -3.68
N HIS A 379 30.53 13.13 -2.73
CA HIS A 379 31.59 12.16 -2.96
C HIS A 379 31.02 10.77 -3.33
N SER A 380 30.01 10.29 -2.62
CA SER A 380 29.35 9.01 -2.92
C SER A 380 28.66 9.02 -4.30
N ILE A 381 28.04 10.14 -4.69
CA ILE A 381 27.46 10.34 -6.03
C ILE A 381 28.57 10.26 -7.09
N GLY A 382 29.70 10.91 -6.89
CA GLY A 382 30.83 10.85 -7.78
C GLY A 382 31.39 9.43 -7.97
N LEU A 383 31.54 8.68 -6.87
CA LEU A 383 31.95 7.27 -6.93
C LEU A 383 30.91 6.40 -7.65
N GLY A 384 29.62 6.63 -7.40
CA GLY A 384 28.53 5.94 -8.07
C GLY A 384 28.53 6.21 -9.58
N ALA A 385 28.76 7.46 -9.99
CA ALA A 385 28.86 7.84 -11.38
C ALA A 385 30.05 7.14 -12.08
N ILE A 386 31.23 7.10 -11.45
CA ILE A 386 32.42 6.40 -11.97
C ILE A 386 32.16 4.89 -12.05
N GLY A 387 31.59 4.28 -11.00
CA GLY A 387 31.22 2.86 -10.99
C GLY A 387 30.21 2.51 -12.08
N GLY A 388 29.21 3.36 -12.27
CA GLY A 388 28.21 3.22 -13.33
C GLY A 388 28.81 3.34 -14.74
N LEU A 389 29.75 4.27 -14.96
CA LEU A 389 30.53 4.33 -16.22
C LEU A 389 31.29 3.03 -16.45
N GLY A 390 31.91 2.47 -15.41
CA GLY A 390 32.61 1.18 -15.49
C GLY A 390 31.66 0.05 -15.90
N LEU A 391 30.47 -0.03 -15.31
CA LEU A 391 29.46 -1.02 -15.69
C LEU A 391 28.94 -0.82 -17.14
N GLY A 392 28.72 0.44 -17.55
CA GLY A 392 28.36 0.76 -18.92
C GLY A 392 29.44 0.34 -19.92
N ALA A 393 30.72 0.56 -19.59
CA ALA A 393 31.84 0.11 -20.40
C ALA A 393 31.95 -1.42 -20.49
N VAL A 394 31.75 -2.13 -19.35
CA VAL A 394 31.71 -3.60 -19.32
C VAL A 394 30.57 -4.12 -20.19
N TYR A 395 29.37 -3.49 -20.11
CA TYR A 395 28.25 -3.83 -20.97
C TYR A 395 28.58 -3.66 -22.46
N LEU A 396 29.20 -2.52 -22.85
CA LEU A 396 29.61 -2.28 -24.23
C LEU A 396 30.60 -3.33 -24.71
N ILE A 397 31.62 -3.66 -23.91
CA ILE A 397 32.61 -4.67 -24.26
C ILE A 397 31.92 -6.05 -24.39
N ALA A 398 31.04 -6.40 -23.46
CA ALA A 398 30.30 -7.66 -23.53
C ALA A 398 29.36 -7.71 -24.74
N ALA A 399 28.62 -6.64 -25.04
CA ALA A 399 27.75 -6.56 -26.18
C ALA A 399 28.54 -6.71 -27.50
N TYR A 400 29.70 -6.05 -27.61
CA TYR A 400 30.56 -6.12 -28.77
C TYR A 400 31.20 -7.51 -28.96
N LEU A 401 31.63 -8.14 -27.86
CA LEU A 401 32.23 -9.50 -27.90
C LEU A 401 31.22 -10.61 -28.14
N LEU A 402 29.98 -10.45 -27.65
CA LEU A 402 28.92 -11.45 -27.78
C LEU A 402 28.10 -11.27 -29.07
N ASP A 403 28.15 -10.10 -29.67
CA ASP A 403 27.42 -9.79 -30.90
C ASP A 403 28.16 -10.22 -32.16
N LEU A 404 28.45 -11.50 -32.24
CA LEU A 404 29.02 -12.15 -33.44
C LEU A 404 28.08 -12.10 -34.66
N GLY A 405 26.87 -11.56 -34.55
CA GLY A 405 25.83 -11.52 -35.58
C GLY A 405 25.18 -10.16 -35.87
N GLY A 406 25.66 -9.06 -35.29
CA GLY A 406 25.22 -7.70 -35.65
C GLY A 406 23.84 -7.25 -35.13
N ARG A 407 23.25 -7.98 -34.17
CA ARG A 407 21.89 -7.66 -33.64
C ARG A 407 21.87 -6.79 -32.38
N LEU A 408 22.92 -6.84 -31.56
CA LEU A 408 22.99 -6.08 -30.29
C LEU A 408 23.69 -4.73 -30.45
N GLY A 409 24.55 -4.57 -31.43
CA GLY A 409 25.36 -3.36 -31.64
C GLY A 409 24.58 -2.10 -32.02
N GLU A 410 23.39 -2.23 -32.60
CA GLU A 410 22.58 -1.12 -33.10
C GLU A 410 21.42 -0.72 -32.19
N THR A 411 21.29 -1.29 -30.97
CA THR A 411 20.22 -0.90 -30.04
C THR A 411 20.50 0.46 -29.40
N GLN A 412 19.46 1.26 -29.16
CA GLN A 412 19.59 2.54 -28.46
C GLN A 412 20.26 2.37 -27.07
N ILE A 413 20.08 1.22 -26.40
CA ILE A 413 20.71 0.92 -25.12
C ILE A 413 22.24 0.84 -25.27
N THR A 414 22.76 0.25 -26.36
CA THR A 414 24.19 0.16 -26.61
C THR A 414 24.79 1.53 -26.91
N THR A 415 24.09 2.38 -27.68
CA THR A 415 24.53 3.73 -27.98
C THR A 415 24.67 4.61 -26.74
N TYR A 416 23.76 4.45 -25.78
CA TYR A 416 23.74 5.26 -24.55
C TYR A 416 24.23 4.51 -23.29
N ALA A 417 24.89 3.37 -23.43
CA ALA A 417 25.27 2.52 -22.30
C ALA A 417 26.15 3.22 -21.26
N LEU A 418 27.08 4.08 -21.68
CA LEU A 418 27.91 4.85 -20.77
C LEU A 418 27.10 5.92 -20.01
N ASP A 419 26.19 6.60 -20.71
CA ASP A 419 25.36 7.64 -20.11
C ASP A 419 24.33 7.02 -19.14
N ILE A 420 23.68 5.94 -19.55
CA ILE A 420 22.78 5.17 -18.69
C ILE A 420 23.54 4.69 -17.45
N GLY A 421 24.73 4.09 -17.63
CA GLY A 421 25.58 3.63 -16.55
C GLY A 421 25.94 4.77 -15.59
N PHE A 422 26.35 5.93 -16.12
CA PHE A 422 26.70 7.11 -15.33
C PHE A 422 25.54 7.57 -14.43
N TYR A 423 24.35 7.77 -15.00
CA TYR A 423 23.20 8.25 -14.24
C TYR A 423 22.63 7.20 -13.30
N VAL A 424 22.57 5.94 -13.72
CA VAL A 424 22.11 4.83 -12.86
C VAL A 424 23.07 4.64 -11.67
N GLY A 425 24.38 4.72 -11.90
CA GLY A 425 25.37 4.63 -10.82
C GLY A 425 25.24 5.78 -9.83
N MET A 426 24.99 6.98 -10.29
CA MET A 426 24.75 8.16 -9.46
C MET A 426 23.47 8.02 -8.62
N LEU A 427 22.36 7.59 -9.23
CA LEU A 427 21.09 7.36 -8.53
C LEU A 427 21.21 6.21 -7.52
N ALA A 428 21.91 5.13 -7.89
CA ALA A 428 22.19 4.02 -6.98
C ALA A 428 22.98 4.47 -5.75
N ALA A 429 23.98 5.35 -5.91
CA ALA A 429 24.74 5.90 -4.78
C ALA A 429 23.86 6.73 -3.85
N VAL A 430 22.95 7.56 -4.38
CA VAL A 430 21.97 8.30 -3.58
C VAL A 430 21.04 7.33 -2.85
N GLY A 431 20.52 6.32 -3.52
CA GLY A 431 19.67 5.29 -2.91
C GLY A 431 20.35 4.53 -1.79
N VAL A 432 21.58 4.04 -2.02
CA VAL A 432 22.36 3.30 -1.01
C VAL A 432 22.68 4.16 0.22
N ARG A 433 22.90 5.47 0.06
CA ARG A 433 23.18 6.39 1.17
C ARG A 433 21.92 6.92 1.85
N GLY A 434 20.85 7.12 1.09
CA GLY A 434 19.56 7.59 1.58
C GLY A 434 18.69 6.51 2.22
N LEU A 435 18.89 5.24 1.84
CA LEU A 435 18.11 4.14 2.39
C LEU A 435 18.91 3.34 3.42
N GLU A 436 18.27 2.95 4.49
CA GLU A 436 18.87 2.04 5.45
C GLU A 436 18.71 0.61 4.97
N ARG A 437 19.83 -0.11 4.87
CA ARG A 437 19.84 -1.49 4.37
C ARG A 437 18.88 -2.38 5.15
N GLU A 438 18.81 -2.23 6.46
CA GLU A 438 17.94 -3.05 7.30
C GLU A 438 16.44 -2.73 7.04
N THR A 439 16.11 -1.45 6.87
CA THR A 439 14.75 -1.00 6.51
C THR A 439 14.28 -1.62 5.19
N VAL A 440 15.12 -1.57 4.15
CA VAL A 440 14.79 -2.14 2.84
C VAL A 440 14.69 -3.67 2.92
N LYS A 441 15.66 -4.34 3.58
CA LYS A 441 15.68 -5.80 3.75
C LYS A 441 14.42 -6.29 4.45
N GLN A 442 14.02 -5.66 5.55
CA GLN A 442 12.83 -6.05 6.29
C GLN A 442 11.55 -5.76 5.51
N SER A 443 11.48 -4.65 4.78
CA SER A 443 10.34 -4.34 3.91
C SER A 443 10.19 -5.38 2.79
N VAL A 444 11.29 -5.77 2.15
CA VAL A 444 11.29 -6.84 1.15
C VAL A 444 10.86 -8.17 1.76
N TYR A 445 11.43 -8.53 2.93
CA TYR A 445 11.09 -9.80 3.59
C TYR A 445 9.60 -9.90 3.95
N LEU A 446 9.03 -8.83 4.53
CA LEU A 446 7.61 -8.78 4.86
C LEU A 446 6.74 -8.83 3.60
N THR A 447 7.13 -8.10 2.55
CA THR A 447 6.44 -8.13 1.25
C THR A 447 6.38 -9.54 0.68
N VAL A 448 7.53 -10.23 0.59
CA VAL A 448 7.61 -11.59 0.05
C VAL A 448 6.75 -12.55 0.86
N ARG A 449 6.82 -12.48 2.20
CA ARG A 449 6.04 -13.34 3.09
C ARG A 449 4.53 -13.17 2.89
N THR A 450 4.05 -11.93 2.87
CA THR A 450 2.62 -11.64 2.71
C THR A 450 2.14 -11.96 1.31
N SER A 451 2.92 -11.63 0.28
CA SER A 451 2.56 -11.95 -1.11
C SER A 451 2.50 -13.45 -1.37
N ALA A 452 3.46 -14.22 -0.83
CA ALA A 452 3.45 -15.67 -0.94
C ALA A 452 2.20 -16.29 -0.30
N MET A 453 1.80 -15.78 0.89
CA MET A 453 0.58 -16.21 1.56
C MET A 453 -0.65 -15.96 0.68
N VAL A 454 -0.78 -14.75 0.12
CA VAL A 454 -1.90 -14.38 -0.76
C VAL A 454 -1.94 -15.26 -2.01
N CYS A 455 -0.80 -15.48 -2.68
CA CYS A 455 -0.75 -16.33 -3.88
C CYS A 455 -1.18 -17.77 -3.58
N TRP A 456 -0.67 -18.38 -2.49
CA TRP A 456 -1.09 -19.72 -2.09
C TRP A 456 -2.56 -19.81 -1.70
N LEU A 457 -3.11 -18.74 -1.11
CA LEU A 457 -4.52 -18.67 -0.79
C LEU A 457 -5.37 -18.67 -2.06
N PHE A 458 -4.96 -17.94 -3.11
CA PHE A 458 -5.63 -17.97 -4.42
C PHE A 458 -5.56 -19.34 -5.08
N VAL A 459 -4.40 -19.99 -5.10
CA VAL A 459 -4.26 -21.35 -5.66
C VAL A 459 -5.21 -22.31 -4.97
N GLY A 460 -5.23 -22.31 -3.63
CA GLY A 460 -6.10 -23.18 -2.86
C GLY A 460 -7.58 -22.89 -3.08
N SER A 461 -7.96 -21.61 -3.05
CA SER A 461 -9.36 -21.21 -3.20
C SER A 461 -9.90 -21.46 -4.60
N TRP A 462 -9.14 -21.14 -5.65
CA TRP A 462 -9.60 -21.40 -7.01
C TRP A 462 -9.73 -22.90 -7.29
N THR A 463 -8.79 -23.71 -6.78
CA THR A 463 -8.90 -25.19 -6.86
C THR A 463 -10.13 -25.68 -6.10
N PHE A 464 -10.34 -25.20 -4.85
CA PHE A 464 -11.51 -25.53 -4.05
C PHE A 464 -12.82 -25.13 -4.75
N SER A 465 -12.92 -23.87 -5.21
CA SER A 465 -14.11 -23.33 -5.86
C SER A 465 -14.46 -24.07 -7.15
N SER A 466 -13.46 -24.47 -7.95
CA SER A 466 -13.67 -25.24 -9.17
C SER A 466 -14.25 -26.63 -8.87
N VAL A 467 -13.72 -27.31 -7.86
CA VAL A 467 -14.24 -28.62 -7.45
C VAL A 467 -15.62 -28.51 -6.81
N PHE A 468 -15.84 -27.48 -5.98
CA PHE A 468 -17.14 -27.19 -5.37
C PHE A 468 -18.22 -26.92 -6.41
N SER A 469 -17.88 -26.13 -7.44
CA SER A 469 -18.77 -25.86 -8.58
C SER A 469 -19.07 -27.13 -9.39
N TYR A 470 -18.03 -27.92 -9.69
CA TYR A 470 -18.18 -29.17 -10.44
C TYR A 470 -19.10 -30.18 -9.74
N LEU A 471 -19.06 -30.23 -8.41
CA LEU A 471 -19.96 -31.04 -7.59
C LEU A 471 -21.37 -30.45 -7.45
N GLY A 472 -21.70 -29.34 -8.12
CA GLY A 472 -23.01 -28.70 -8.06
C GLY A 472 -23.27 -27.89 -6.79
N GLY A 473 -22.22 -27.53 -6.04
CA GLY A 473 -22.37 -26.81 -4.78
C GLY A 473 -22.99 -25.42 -4.92
N HIS A 474 -22.69 -24.71 -6.01
CA HIS A 474 -23.26 -23.39 -6.28
C HIS A 474 -24.77 -23.48 -6.57
N GLU A 475 -25.21 -24.47 -7.36
CA GLU A 475 -26.62 -24.69 -7.70
C GLU A 475 -27.44 -24.99 -6.45
N VAL A 476 -26.94 -25.88 -5.58
CA VAL A 476 -27.65 -26.22 -4.32
C VAL A 476 -27.82 -25.02 -3.41
N ILE A 477 -26.76 -24.20 -3.24
CA ILE A 477 -26.86 -22.97 -2.44
C ILE A 477 -27.84 -21.99 -3.10
N LYS A 478 -27.78 -21.86 -4.43
CA LYS A 478 -28.69 -20.97 -5.18
C LYS A 478 -30.14 -21.40 -5.02
N GLU A 479 -30.45 -22.67 -5.24
CA GLU A 479 -31.80 -23.22 -5.06
C GLU A 479 -32.29 -23.07 -3.63
N PHE A 480 -31.44 -23.34 -2.65
CA PHE A 480 -31.78 -23.16 -1.24
C PHE A 480 -32.12 -21.70 -0.94
N VAL A 481 -31.26 -20.75 -1.32
CA VAL A 481 -31.44 -19.32 -1.04
C VAL A 481 -32.64 -18.74 -1.79
N THR A 482 -32.83 -19.10 -3.07
CA THR A 482 -33.98 -18.64 -3.86
C THR A 482 -35.30 -19.30 -3.45
N GLY A 483 -35.23 -20.49 -2.85
CA GLY A 483 -36.41 -21.18 -2.30
C GLY A 483 -36.84 -20.66 -0.93
N LEU A 484 -36.02 -19.83 -0.24
CA LEU A 484 -36.43 -19.18 1.00
C LEU A 484 -37.40 -18.03 0.73
N ASP A 485 -38.48 -17.93 1.50
CA ASP A 485 -39.34 -16.75 1.49
C ASP A 485 -38.64 -15.55 2.14
N LEU A 486 -37.77 -14.90 1.38
CA LEU A 486 -37.04 -13.70 1.81
C LEU A 486 -37.92 -12.45 1.84
N SER A 487 -39.19 -12.55 1.43
CA SER A 487 -40.15 -11.45 1.52
C SER A 487 -40.78 -11.31 2.90
N PHE A 488 -40.64 -12.33 3.76
CA PHE A 488 -41.34 -12.41 5.05
C PHE A 488 -42.85 -12.11 4.91
N GLY A 489 -43.49 -12.81 3.97
CA GLY A 489 -44.92 -12.59 3.68
C GLY A 489 -45.24 -11.24 3.00
N GLY A 490 -44.27 -10.66 2.27
CA GLY A 490 -44.42 -9.37 1.57
C GLY A 490 -44.08 -8.13 2.39
N LEU A 491 -43.53 -8.30 3.60
CA LEU A 491 -43.12 -7.19 4.49
C LEU A 491 -41.78 -6.56 4.11
N MET A 492 -40.90 -7.31 3.45
CA MET A 492 -39.54 -6.86 3.07
C MET A 492 -39.24 -7.16 1.61
N ASN A 493 -38.44 -6.31 0.99
CA ASN A 493 -37.93 -6.57 -0.36
C ASN A 493 -36.91 -7.73 -0.29
N PRO A 494 -37.04 -8.81 -1.09
CA PRO A 494 -36.16 -9.95 -1.10
C PRO A 494 -34.66 -9.59 -1.29
N SER A 495 -34.35 -8.60 -2.14
CA SER A 495 -32.97 -8.11 -2.34
C SER A 495 -32.37 -7.51 -1.06
N VAL A 496 -33.18 -6.74 -0.29
CA VAL A 496 -32.77 -6.17 1.00
C VAL A 496 -32.47 -7.27 2.00
N THR A 497 -33.40 -8.22 2.13
CA THR A 497 -33.28 -9.33 3.07
C THR A 497 -32.05 -10.19 2.75
N PHE A 498 -31.84 -10.48 1.46
CA PHE A 498 -30.63 -11.19 1.01
C PHE A 498 -29.35 -10.44 1.38
N LEU A 499 -29.28 -9.12 1.12
CA LEU A 499 -28.13 -8.30 1.48
C LEU A 499 -27.88 -8.32 3.00
N ILE A 500 -28.90 -8.15 3.83
CA ILE A 500 -28.78 -8.21 5.28
C ILE A 500 -28.26 -9.58 5.71
N LEU A 501 -28.80 -10.66 5.16
CA LEU A 501 -28.39 -12.03 5.47
C LEU A 501 -26.93 -12.27 5.04
N ALA A 502 -26.55 -11.88 3.83
CA ALA A 502 -25.19 -12.00 3.32
C ALA A 502 -24.19 -11.21 4.19
N GLN A 503 -24.54 -9.97 4.56
CA GLN A 503 -23.69 -9.15 5.42
C GLN A 503 -23.60 -9.72 6.85
N LEU A 504 -24.66 -10.32 7.38
CA LEU A 504 -24.64 -11.00 8.68
C LEU A 504 -23.73 -12.24 8.63
N ILE A 505 -23.80 -13.03 7.58
CA ILE A 505 -22.93 -14.20 7.39
C ILE A 505 -21.45 -13.73 7.31
N ILE A 506 -21.14 -12.69 6.51
CA ILE A 506 -19.80 -12.14 6.40
C ILE A 506 -19.30 -11.61 7.74
N PHE A 507 -20.15 -10.94 8.51
CA PHE A 507 -19.82 -10.49 9.87
C PHE A 507 -19.45 -11.66 10.80
N LEU A 508 -20.25 -12.74 10.77
CA LEU A 508 -19.99 -13.95 11.57
C LEU A 508 -18.72 -14.68 11.11
N LEU A 509 -18.48 -14.76 9.80
CA LEU A 509 -17.25 -15.32 9.24
C LEU A 509 -16.02 -14.50 9.65
N GLY A 510 -16.16 -13.21 9.86
CA GLY A 510 -15.10 -12.33 10.36
C GLY A 510 -14.63 -12.64 11.78
N TRP A 511 -15.27 -13.56 12.50
CA TRP A 511 -14.81 -14.00 13.81
C TRP A 511 -13.66 -15.01 13.74
N PRO A 512 -13.75 -16.10 12.95
CA PRO A 512 -12.65 -17.06 12.79
C PRO A 512 -11.69 -16.74 11.62
N LEU A 513 -12.05 -15.86 10.69
CA LEU A 513 -11.36 -15.66 9.43
C LEU A 513 -10.81 -14.24 9.27
N GLU A 514 -9.68 -14.13 8.56
CA GLU A 514 -9.14 -12.86 8.12
C GLU A 514 -9.90 -12.35 6.87
N TRP A 515 -9.82 -11.06 6.58
CA TRP A 515 -10.49 -10.42 5.44
C TRP A 515 -10.15 -11.07 4.09
N SER A 516 -8.88 -11.47 3.90
CA SER A 516 -8.41 -12.10 2.66
C SER A 516 -9.08 -13.44 2.39
N GLU A 517 -9.28 -14.21 3.44
CA GLU A 517 -9.94 -15.51 3.39
C GLU A 517 -11.43 -15.37 3.08
N ILE A 518 -12.08 -14.40 3.72
CA ILE A 518 -13.51 -14.11 3.46
C ILE A 518 -13.70 -13.74 2.00
N ILE A 519 -12.86 -12.85 1.46
CA ILE A 519 -13.00 -12.41 0.07
C ILE A 519 -12.69 -13.54 -0.91
N ILE A 520 -11.59 -14.25 -0.71
CA ILE A 520 -11.12 -15.23 -1.70
C ILE A 520 -11.97 -16.52 -1.68
N ILE A 521 -12.55 -16.90 -0.53
CA ILE A 521 -13.32 -18.15 -0.40
C ILE A 521 -14.81 -17.90 -0.54
N PHE A 522 -15.36 -16.94 0.22
CA PHE A 522 -16.80 -16.79 0.36
C PHE A 522 -17.43 -15.85 -0.68
N VAL A 523 -16.71 -14.81 -1.12
CA VAL A 523 -17.24 -13.94 -2.16
C VAL A 523 -17.59 -14.72 -3.45
N PRO A 524 -16.76 -15.66 -3.97
CA PRO A 524 -17.15 -16.47 -5.12
C PRO A 524 -18.44 -17.29 -4.92
N ILE A 525 -18.73 -17.68 -3.67
CA ILE A 525 -19.97 -18.40 -3.33
C ILE A 525 -21.19 -17.45 -3.40
N PHE A 526 -21.01 -16.17 -3.02
CA PHE A 526 -22.08 -15.18 -3.07
C PHE A 526 -22.32 -14.62 -4.48
N LEU A 527 -21.31 -14.57 -5.36
CA LEU A 527 -21.42 -13.94 -6.68
C LEU A 527 -22.57 -14.47 -7.53
N PRO A 528 -22.77 -15.80 -7.67
CA PRO A 528 -23.88 -16.35 -8.46
C PRO A 528 -25.27 -16.03 -7.86
N LEU A 529 -25.31 -15.63 -6.59
CA LEU A 529 -26.53 -15.28 -5.88
C LEU A 529 -26.93 -13.82 -6.07
N LEU A 530 -26.04 -12.95 -6.54
CA LEU A 530 -26.32 -11.52 -6.71
C LEU A 530 -27.29 -11.25 -7.86
N GLU A 531 -27.12 -11.95 -8.97
CA GLU A 531 -27.91 -11.77 -10.19
C GLU A 531 -29.42 -11.98 -9.99
N PRO A 532 -29.89 -13.07 -9.33
CA PRO A 532 -31.32 -13.28 -9.06
C PRO A 532 -31.97 -12.17 -8.24
N PHE A 533 -31.20 -11.46 -7.43
CA PHE A 533 -31.69 -10.36 -6.60
C PHE A 533 -31.41 -8.98 -7.19
N GLY A 534 -30.86 -8.89 -8.41
CA GLY A 534 -30.57 -7.63 -9.11
C GLY A 534 -29.53 -6.77 -8.39
N ILE A 535 -28.55 -7.39 -7.70
CA ILE A 535 -27.53 -6.70 -6.94
C ILE A 535 -26.25 -6.58 -7.78
N ASP A 536 -25.76 -5.35 -7.93
CA ASP A 536 -24.50 -5.07 -8.60
C ASP A 536 -23.32 -5.64 -7.79
N PRO A 537 -22.46 -6.49 -8.39
CA PRO A 537 -21.29 -7.05 -7.72
C PRO A 537 -20.31 -6.00 -7.19
N LEU A 538 -20.17 -4.85 -7.88
CA LEU A 538 -19.31 -3.74 -7.43
C LEU A 538 -19.86 -3.13 -6.14
N PHE A 539 -21.18 -2.85 -6.09
CA PHE A 539 -21.86 -2.34 -4.90
C PHE A 539 -21.77 -3.33 -3.74
N PHE A 540 -21.99 -4.62 -4.00
CA PHE A 540 -21.83 -5.67 -3.00
C PHE A 540 -20.41 -5.68 -2.40
N GLY A 541 -19.38 -5.55 -3.24
CA GLY A 541 -17.99 -5.49 -2.80
C GLY A 541 -17.70 -4.33 -1.86
N ILE A 542 -18.28 -3.16 -2.09
CA ILE A 542 -18.10 -2.01 -1.19
C ILE A 542 -18.83 -2.23 0.14
N LEU A 543 -20.00 -2.87 0.13
CA LEU A 543 -20.67 -3.26 1.37
C LEU A 543 -19.87 -4.29 2.17
N VAL A 544 -19.27 -5.28 1.49
CA VAL A 544 -18.35 -6.24 2.11
C VAL A 544 -17.15 -5.52 2.73
N ALA A 545 -16.55 -4.56 2.01
CA ALA A 545 -15.43 -3.77 2.48
C ALA A 545 -15.75 -2.95 3.74
N LEU A 546 -16.95 -2.38 3.81
CA LEU A 546 -17.44 -1.71 5.02
C LEU A 546 -17.66 -2.70 6.16
N ASN A 547 -18.29 -3.84 5.88
CA ASN A 547 -18.59 -4.84 6.89
C ASN A 547 -17.31 -5.43 7.52
N LEU A 548 -16.28 -5.69 6.71
CA LEU A 548 -15.00 -6.20 7.19
C LEU A 548 -14.32 -5.27 8.21
N GLN A 549 -14.64 -3.96 8.21
CA GLN A 549 -14.20 -3.05 9.26
C GLN A 549 -14.64 -3.53 10.67
N THR A 550 -15.82 -4.13 10.75
CA THR A 550 -16.36 -4.63 12.02
C THR A 550 -15.56 -5.81 12.55
N SER A 551 -15.11 -6.72 11.68
CA SER A 551 -14.33 -7.91 12.04
C SER A 551 -13.01 -7.57 12.72
N PHE A 552 -12.35 -6.47 12.31
CA PHE A 552 -11.09 -6.03 12.91
C PHE A 552 -11.24 -5.42 14.30
N MET A 553 -12.44 -5.01 14.66
CA MET A 553 -12.74 -4.35 15.94
C MET A 553 -13.53 -5.23 16.92
N THR A 554 -14.04 -6.38 16.46
CA THR A 554 -14.85 -7.30 17.29
C THR A 554 -14.09 -8.56 17.69
N PRO A 555 -14.21 -9.01 18.97
CA PRO A 555 -13.72 -10.34 19.36
C PRO A 555 -14.45 -11.45 18.57
N PRO A 556 -13.80 -12.59 18.36
CA PRO A 556 -12.48 -13.02 18.85
C PRO A 556 -11.31 -12.55 17.98
N MET A 557 -11.50 -12.23 16.70
CA MET A 557 -10.40 -11.88 15.80
C MET A 557 -9.79 -10.50 16.12
N ALA A 558 -10.59 -9.45 16.19
CA ALA A 558 -10.29 -8.09 16.67
C ALA A 558 -8.84 -7.62 16.45
N MET A 559 -8.26 -7.85 15.27
CA MET A 559 -6.83 -7.62 15.00
C MET A 559 -6.37 -6.22 15.40
N ALA A 560 -7.17 -5.18 15.11
CA ALA A 560 -6.82 -3.81 15.47
C ALA A 560 -6.63 -3.66 17.00
N ALA A 561 -7.50 -4.26 17.80
CA ALA A 561 -7.40 -4.22 19.24
C ALA A 561 -6.19 -4.99 19.78
N TYR A 562 -5.85 -6.12 19.18
CA TYR A 562 -4.67 -6.91 19.56
C TYR A 562 -3.36 -6.21 19.18
N TYR A 563 -3.29 -5.62 18.00
CA TYR A 563 -2.12 -4.82 17.58
C TYR A 563 -1.92 -3.63 18.53
N LEU A 564 -2.99 -2.90 18.85
CA LEU A 564 -2.90 -1.81 19.82
C LEU A 564 -2.46 -2.31 21.20
N LYS A 565 -3.03 -3.44 21.68
CA LYS A 565 -2.64 -4.02 22.98
C LYS A 565 -1.17 -4.42 23.02
N GLY A 566 -0.62 -4.91 21.91
CA GLY A 566 0.80 -5.29 21.79
C GLY A 566 1.78 -4.15 22.04
N VAL A 567 1.36 -2.90 21.79
CA VAL A 567 2.19 -1.70 21.93
C VAL A 567 1.70 -0.72 23.00
N ALA A 568 0.50 -0.93 23.51
CA ALA A 568 -0.08 -0.07 24.55
C ALA A 568 0.63 -0.24 25.90
N PRO A 569 0.66 0.81 26.75
CA PRO A 569 1.19 0.71 28.10
C PRO A 569 0.56 -0.45 28.91
N PRO A 570 1.30 -1.14 29.79
CA PRO A 570 0.84 -2.34 30.51
C PRO A 570 -0.46 -2.17 31.28
N HIS A 571 -0.74 -0.96 31.77
CA HIS A 571 -1.94 -0.64 32.56
C HIS A 571 -3.23 -0.54 31.71
N VAL A 572 -3.14 -0.55 30.39
CA VAL A 572 -4.30 -0.54 29.49
C VAL A 572 -4.77 -1.98 29.28
N GLN A 573 -6.00 -2.28 29.69
CA GLN A 573 -6.57 -3.61 29.54
C GLN A 573 -7.19 -3.80 28.16
N LEU A 574 -7.11 -5.02 27.61
CA LEU A 574 -7.69 -5.36 26.30
C LEU A 574 -9.21 -5.09 26.26
N MET A 575 -9.90 -5.34 27.37
CA MET A 575 -11.34 -5.06 27.49
C MET A 575 -11.67 -3.56 27.39
N GLU A 576 -10.75 -2.68 27.81
CA GLU A 576 -10.93 -1.24 27.64
C GLU A 576 -10.84 -0.85 26.17
N ILE A 577 -9.94 -1.50 25.42
CA ILE A 577 -9.79 -1.29 23.97
C ILE A 577 -11.05 -1.74 23.24
N PHE A 578 -11.59 -2.93 23.55
CA PHE A 578 -12.84 -3.41 22.96
C PHE A 578 -14.03 -2.48 23.24
N LYS A 579 -14.16 -2.01 24.49
CA LYS A 579 -15.19 -1.03 24.83
C LYS A 579 -15.01 0.29 24.08
N GLY A 580 -13.79 0.65 23.75
CA GLY A 580 -13.48 1.82 22.93
C GLY A 580 -13.84 1.63 21.45
N CYS A 581 -13.68 0.43 20.90
CA CYS A 581 -14.03 0.11 19.52
C CYS A 581 -15.56 0.05 19.28
N PHE A 582 -16.33 -0.35 20.29
CA PHE A 582 -17.78 -0.59 20.15
C PHE A 582 -18.57 0.59 19.55
N PRO A 583 -18.40 1.85 19.97
CA PRO A 583 -19.10 2.97 19.34
C PRO A 583 -18.77 3.16 17.85
N PHE A 584 -17.53 2.87 17.44
CA PHE A 584 -17.12 2.95 16.05
C PHE A 584 -17.74 1.85 15.19
N LEU A 585 -18.01 0.67 15.77
CA LEU A 585 -18.81 -0.37 15.12
C LEU A 585 -20.21 0.12 14.78
N VAL A 586 -20.85 0.83 15.71
CA VAL A 586 -22.18 1.42 15.46
C VAL A 586 -22.09 2.43 14.30
N VAL A 587 -21.02 3.21 14.23
CA VAL A 587 -20.80 4.15 13.10
C VAL A 587 -20.64 3.41 11.77
N VAL A 588 -19.94 2.26 11.75
CA VAL A 588 -19.85 1.42 10.53
C VAL A 588 -21.23 0.92 10.10
N LEU A 589 -22.04 0.43 11.05
CA LEU A 589 -23.41 0.00 10.72
C LEU A 589 -24.25 1.14 10.17
N ILE A 590 -24.13 2.35 10.73
CA ILE A 590 -24.77 3.56 10.19
C ILE A 590 -24.28 3.84 8.77
N ALA A 591 -22.98 3.74 8.53
CA ALA A 591 -22.41 3.94 7.20
C ALA A 591 -22.95 2.92 6.19
N MET A 592 -23.09 1.64 6.57
CA MET A 592 -23.68 0.60 5.74
C MET A 592 -25.16 0.90 5.42
N VAL A 593 -25.94 1.37 6.40
CA VAL A 593 -27.35 1.77 6.20
C VAL A 593 -27.44 2.99 5.26
N ILE A 594 -26.57 3.97 5.43
CA ILE A 594 -26.50 5.14 4.53
C ILE A 594 -26.16 4.69 3.11
N LEU A 595 -25.13 3.88 2.94
CA LEU A 595 -24.69 3.40 1.63
C LEU A 595 -25.79 2.57 0.94
N TYR A 596 -26.49 1.74 1.71
CA TYR A 596 -27.61 0.95 1.20
C TYR A 596 -28.74 1.83 0.65
N ASN A 597 -29.13 2.88 1.39
CA ASN A 597 -30.20 3.80 0.97
C ASN A 597 -29.74 4.76 -0.15
N PHE A 598 -28.44 5.03 -0.26
CA PHE A 598 -27.85 5.93 -1.25
C PHE A 598 -26.72 5.24 -2.02
N PRO A 599 -27.03 4.21 -2.85
CA PRO A 599 -26.00 3.45 -3.59
C PRO A 599 -25.19 4.31 -4.55
N GLY A 600 -25.72 5.46 -4.95
CA GLY A 600 -24.99 6.45 -5.75
C GLY A 600 -23.70 6.95 -5.07
N ILE A 601 -23.56 6.87 -3.75
CA ILE A 601 -22.29 7.21 -3.06
C ILE A 601 -21.15 6.30 -3.55
N ALA A 602 -21.42 5.02 -3.85
CA ALA A 602 -20.43 4.11 -4.38
C ALA A 602 -20.41 4.11 -5.92
N LEU A 603 -21.56 4.15 -6.57
CA LEU A 603 -21.68 3.88 -8.02
C LEU A 603 -21.54 5.13 -8.87
N TRP A 604 -21.75 6.34 -8.32
CA TRP A 604 -21.72 7.59 -9.10
C TRP A 604 -20.37 7.82 -9.78
N LEU A 605 -19.26 7.68 -9.07
CA LEU A 605 -17.93 7.97 -9.64
C LEU A 605 -17.53 6.96 -10.73
N PRO A 606 -17.70 5.63 -10.54
CA PRO A 606 -17.51 4.67 -11.62
C PRO A 606 -18.37 4.97 -12.84
N GLU A 607 -19.64 5.30 -12.65
CA GLU A 607 -20.54 5.64 -13.75
C GLU A 607 -20.11 6.90 -14.52
N GLN A 608 -19.60 7.93 -13.83
CA GLN A 608 -19.15 9.15 -14.50
C GLN A 608 -17.85 8.96 -15.29
N ILE A 609 -16.89 8.22 -14.72
CA ILE A 609 -15.57 8.03 -15.33
C ILE A 609 -15.62 6.97 -16.43
N TYR A 610 -16.40 5.89 -16.22
CA TYR A 610 -16.39 4.70 -17.08
C TYR A 610 -17.72 4.46 -17.79
N LYS A 611 -18.60 5.46 -17.88
CA LYS A 611 -19.71 5.40 -18.83
C LYS A 611 -19.13 5.14 -20.22
N VAL A 612 -19.28 3.92 -20.67
CA VAL A 612 -19.01 3.56 -22.05
C VAL A 612 -19.90 4.46 -22.92
N ARG A 613 -19.23 5.33 -23.69
CA ARG A 613 -19.89 6.09 -24.76
C ARG A 613 -20.29 5.15 -25.87
#